data_6ec9758b1471772e09b37863aba8dea9
#
_entry.id   6ec9758b1471772e09b37863aba8dea9
#
_cell.length_a   1.000
_cell.length_b   1.000
_cell.length_c   1.000
_cell.angle_alpha   90.00
_cell.angle_beta   90.00
_cell.angle_gamma   90.00
#
_symmetry.space_group_name_H-M   'P 1'
#
loop_
_entity.id
_entity.type
_entity.pdbx_description
1 polymer ?
#
loop_
_entity_poly.entity_id
_entity_poly.type
_entity_poly.pdbx_seq_one_letter_code
_entity_poly.pdbx_strand_id
1 'polypeptide(L)'
;AGVDYSDMAILTRKNDEIYAIADYMKLKNAPFKIDTREAYNLTNSVAVKMIIAAMKYIYGETCENQDNVSSYFVAREYRRICDGDAFKEPSFEEENKNVVSDYVKNSLPEELVESVKVLTELPIVEMVLRISRMLRVFEMKEESQYFLTFIDYINAYSQRNSYDLKRFFYDWDVEGAKQYIATEADNGIKVMTIHKAKGLEFHTVFIPYCDWKLVPTNNAKMWCTPHGEIYDGIPLVPVSFVKKAEESIYDKDYAKEAFDVEVDNINMLYVAFTRAKVNLFVQYAERKKIGDTINSMK
;
A
#
# COMPACT_ATOMS: atom_id res chain seq x y z
N ALA A 1 -9.13 38.31 -6.28
CA ALA A 1 -9.93 37.08 -6.43
C ALA A 1 -9.11 35.96 -5.86
N GLY A 2 -9.68 35.19 -4.92
CA GLY A 2 -9.01 34.01 -4.34
C GLY A 2 -8.95 32.89 -5.36
N VAL A 3 -7.91 32.03 -5.26
CA VAL A 3 -7.80 30.80 -6.04
C VAL A 3 -8.74 29.76 -5.40
N ASP A 4 -9.49 29.04 -6.23
CA ASP A 4 -10.33 27.95 -5.74
C ASP A 4 -9.47 26.79 -5.20
N TYR A 5 -9.89 26.16 -4.14
CA TYR A 5 -9.15 25.01 -3.57
C TYR A 5 -9.09 23.82 -4.54
N SER A 6 -10.08 23.65 -5.42
CA SER A 6 -10.10 22.64 -6.46
C SER A 6 -9.02 22.84 -7.53
N ASP A 7 -8.49 24.06 -7.66
CA ASP A 7 -7.39 24.42 -8.55
C ASP A 7 -6.00 24.33 -7.87
N MET A 8 -5.96 23.81 -6.65
CA MET A 8 -4.73 23.58 -5.89
C MET A 8 -4.43 22.09 -5.78
N ALA A 9 -3.14 21.74 -5.77
CA ALA A 9 -2.70 20.37 -5.54
C ALA A 9 -1.51 20.30 -4.58
N ILE A 10 -1.49 19.24 -3.78
CA ILE A 10 -0.33 18.81 -2.99
C ILE A 10 0.19 17.53 -3.64
N LEU A 11 1.43 17.57 -4.10
CA LEU A 11 2.07 16.45 -4.77
C LEU A 11 3.09 15.78 -3.84
N THR A 12 2.99 14.47 -3.75
CA THR A 12 3.89 13.63 -2.92
C THR A 12 4.57 12.59 -3.79
N ARG A 13 5.65 12.01 -3.29
CA ARG A 13 6.31 10.89 -3.97
C ARG A 13 5.65 9.55 -3.64
N LYS A 14 5.21 9.37 -2.38
CA LYS A 14 4.69 8.12 -1.83
C LYS A 14 3.28 8.29 -1.33
N ASN A 15 2.53 7.17 -1.32
CA ASN A 15 1.18 7.15 -0.75
C ASN A 15 1.19 7.39 0.77
N ASP A 16 2.20 6.89 1.50
CA ASP A 16 2.32 7.09 2.95
C ASP A 16 2.37 8.59 3.32
N GLU A 17 2.96 9.41 2.46
CA GLU A 17 3.01 10.85 2.62
C GLU A 17 1.62 11.50 2.47
N ILE A 18 0.76 10.95 1.60
CA ILE A 18 -0.64 11.39 1.44
C ILE A 18 -1.42 11.16 2.73
N TYR A 19 -1.24 9.98 3.36
CA TYR A 19 -1.90 9.67 4.64
C TYR A 19 -1.45 10.61 5.74
N ALA A 20 -0.13 10.83 5.87
CA ALA A 20 0.42 11.74 6.87
C ALA A 20 -0.15 13.18 6.72
N ILE A 21 -0.33 13.66 5.47
CA ILE A 21 -0.95 14.95 5.19
C ILE A 21 -2.43 14.94 5.58
N ALA A 22 -3.18 13.90 5.18
CA ALA A 22 -4.60 13.79 5.47
C ALA A 22 -4.87 13.78 6.98
N ASP A 23 -4.14 12.96 7.72
CA ASP A 23 -4.24 12.85 9.18
C ASP A 23 -3.87 14.17 9.87
N TYR A 24 -2.79 14.81 9.43
CA TYR A 24 -2.37 16.09 9.99
C TYR A 24 -3.42 17.19 9.76
N MET A 25 -4.01 17.25 8.55
CA MET A 25 -5.05 18.23 8.23
C MET A 25 -6.32 17.99 9.04
N LYS A 26 -6.70 16.72 9.25
CA LYS A 26 -7.82 16.33 10.10
C LYS A 26 -7.58 16.73 11.55
N LEU A 27 -6.40 16.44 12.11
CA LEU A 27 -5.99 16.80 13.47
C LEU A 27 -6.01 18.32 13.71
N LYS A 28 -5.61 19.10 12.71
CA LYS A 28 -5.57 20.56 12.80
C LYS A 28 -6.89 21.24 12.49
N ASN A 29 -7.96 20.49 12.19
CA ASN A 29 -9.25 21.03 11.75
C ASN A 29 -9.04 22.09 10.66
N ALA A 30 -8.31 21.73 9.61
CA ALA A 30 -8.00 22.65 8.52
C ALA A 30 -9.30 23.27 7.94
N PRO A 31 -9.33 24.59 7.65
CA PRO A 31 -10.55 25.26 7.21
C PRO A 31 -10.95 24.93 5.77
N PHE A 32 -10.26 24.01 5.13
CA PHE A 32 -10.51 23.55 3.77
C PHE A 32 -10.57 22.02 3.73
N LYS A 33 -11.30 21.51 2.76
CA LYS A 33 -11.37 20.07 2.48
C LYS A 33 -10.17 19.64 1.62
N ILE A 34 -9.76 18.39 1.77
CA ILE A 34 -8.77 17.76 0.90
C ILE A 34 -9.43 16.62 0.14
N ASP A 35 -9.13 16.54 -1.16
CA ASP A 35 -9.51 15.42 -2.02
C ASP A 35 -8.32 14.44 -2.11
N THR A 36 -8.43 13.36 -1.34
CA THR A 36 -7.42 12.31 -1.26
C THR A 36 -8.02 10.96 -1.66
N ARG A 37 -8.50 10.83 -2.89
CA ARG A 37 -9.10 9.56 -3.36
C ARG A 37 -8.22 8.35 -3.09
N GLU A 38 -6.89 8.53 -3.07
CA GLU A 38 -5.93 7.48 -2.77
C GLU A 38 -5.85 7.11 -1.29
N ALA A 39 -6.00 8.06 -0.39
CA ALA A 39 -6.01 7.81 1.05
C ALA A 39 -7.27 7.03 1.49
N TYR A 40 -8.32 7.10 0.70
CA TYR A 40 -9.59 6.42 0.99
C TYR A 40 -9.81 5.14 0.16
N ASN A 41 -8.72 4.57 -0.38
CA ASN A 41 -8.80 3.30 -1.09
C ASN A 41 -9.11 2.14 -0.13
N LEU A 42 -10.03 1.25 -0.53
CA LEU A 42 -10.45 0.11 0.29
C LEU A 42 -9.29 -0.82 0.66
N THR A 43 -8.29 -0.95 -0.22
CA THR A 43 -7.10 -1.79 0.05
C THR A 43 -6.19 -1.25 1.14
N ASN A 44 -6.42 -0.03 1.62
CA ASN A 44 -5.65 0.56 2.72
C ASN A 44 -6.29 0.30 4.09
N SER A 45 -7.59 0.06 4.10
CA SER A 45 -8.36 -0.26 5.31
C SER A 45 -7.85 -1.52 6.00
N VAL A 46 -7.59 -1.42 7.29
CA VAL A 46 -7.21 -2.59 8.12
C VAL A 46 -8.37 -3.57 8.20
N ALA A 47 -9.60 -3.08 8.36
CA ALA A 47 -10.81 -3.90 8.42
C ALA A 47 -11.01 -4.71 7.14
N VAL A 48 -10.89 -4.08 5.96
CA VAL A 48 -11.02 -4.75 4.67
C VAL A 48 -9.89 -5.77 4.45
N LYS A 49 -8.65 -5.40 4.79
CA LYS A 49 -7.50 -6.33 4.73
C LYS A 49 -7.71 -7.55 5.61
N MET A 50 -8.24 -7.37 6.83
CA MET A 50 -8.54 -8.48 7.74
C MET A 50 -9.57 -9.44 7.16
N ILE A 51 -10.64 -8.91 6.57
CA ILE A 51 -11.70 -9.73 5.96
C ILE A 51 -11.13 -10.52 4.77
N ILE A 52 -10.42 -9.85 3.85
CA ILE A 52 -9.79 -10.51 2.70
C ILE A 52 -8.76 -11.56 3.15
N ALA A 53 -7.95 -11.26 4.15
CA ALA A 53 -6.97 -12.20 4.70
C ALA A 53 -7.65 -13.43 5.35
N ALA A 54 -8.76 -13.22 6.06
CA ALA A 54 -9.54 -14.32 6.63
C ALA A 54 -10.19 -15.18 5.54
N MET A 55 -10.71 -14.56 4.48
CA MET A 55 -11.24 -15.31 3.31
C MET A 55 -10.14 -16.14 2.65
N LYS A 56 -8.93 -15.60 2.49
CA LYS A 56 -7.76 -16.33 1.97
C LYS A 56 -7.35 -17.47 2.90
N TYR A 57 -7.37 -17.27 4.22
CA TYR A 57 -7.14 -18.31 5.21
C TYR A 57 -8.14 -19.47 5.06
N ILE A 58 -9.44 -19.16 5.03
CA ILE A 58 -10.52 -20.15 4.87
C ILE A 58 -10.36 -20.92 3.55
N TYR A 59 -10.07 -20.23 2.46
CA TYR A 59 -9.82 -20.85 1.16
C TYR A 59 -8.59 -21.77 1.18
N GLY A 60 -7.51 -21.32 1.83
CA GLY A 60 -6.27 -22.10 1.97
C GLY A 60 -6.46 -23.38 2.77
N GLU A 61 -7.24 -23.37 3.84
CA GLU A 61 -7.57 -24.56 4.64
C GLU A 61 -8.39 -25.60 3.83
N THR A 62 -9.20 -25.15 2.87
CA THR A 62 -10.00 -26.07 2.03
C THR A 62 -9.24 -26.62 0.83
N CYS A 63 -8.21 -25.90 0.34
CA CYS A 63 -7.45 -26.25 -0.86
C CYS A 63 -6.03 -26.76 -0.56
N GLU A 64 -5.67 -26.97 0.70
CA GLU A 64 -4.33 -27.38 1.17
C GLU A 64 -3.20 -26.45 0.69
N ASN A 65 -3.53 -25.18 0.40
CA ASN A 65 -2.60 -24.17 -0.05
C ASN A 65 -2.61 -22.97 0.90
N GLN A 66 -1.98 -23.13 2.06
CA GLN A 66 -1.99 -22.12 3.13
C GLN A 66 -1.19 -20.88 2.74
N ASP A 67 -1.86 -19.71 2.81
CA ASP A 67 -1.23 -18.40 2.76
C ASP A 67 -0.84 -17.96 4.18
N ASN A 68 0.38 -18.31 4.58
CA ASN A 68 0.90 -18.00 5.91
C ASN A 68 0.96 -16.50 6.20
N VAL A 69 1.14 -15.65 5.19
CA VAL A 69 1.21 -14.20 5.35
C VAL A 69 -0.16 -13.63 5.69
N SER A 70 -1.19 -14.01 4.94
CA SER A 70 -2.57 -13.59 5.21
C SER A 70 -3.07 -14.15 6.53
N SER A 71 -2.78 -15.41 6.83
CA SER A 71 -3.17 -16.08 8.08
C SER A 71 -2.55 -15.39 9.30
N TYR A 72 -1.25 -15.08 9.24
CA TYR A 72 -0.55 -14.34 10.30
C TYR A 72 -1.14 -12.93 10.47
N PHE A 73 -1.36 -12.22 9.36
CA PHE A 73 -1.91 -10.86 9.41
C PHE A 73 -3.26 -10.83 10.12
N VAL A 74 -4.21 -11.71 9.75
CA VAL A 74 -5.53 -11.70 10.38
C VAL A 74 -5.47 -12.09 11.86
N ALA A 75 -4.63 -13.06 12.24
CA ALA A 75 -4.45 -13.46 13.63
C ALA A 75 -3.86 -12.32 14.49
N ARG A 76 -2.85 -11.63 13.96
CA ARG A 76 -2.22 -10.48 14.61
C ARG A 76 -3.20 -9.33 14.84
N GLU A 77 -3.91 -8.90 13.80
CA GLU A 77 -4.85 -7.78 13.91
C GLU A 77 -6.05 -8.13 14.80
N TYR A 78 -6.52 -9.37 14.75
CA TYR A 78 -7.57 -9.82 15.69
C TYR A 78 -7.11 -9.75 17.15
N ARG A 79 -5.89 -10.23 17.47
CA ARG A 79 -5.33 -10.08 18.82
C ARG A 79 -5.18 -8.63 19.21
N ARG A 80 -4.76 -7.76 18.28
CA ARG A 80 -4.66 -6.32 18.52
C ARG A 80 -6.00 -5.70 18.93
N ILE A 81 -7.09 -6.11 18.29
CA ILE A 81 -8.45 -5.66 18.66
C ILE A 81 -8.83 -6.20 20.04
N CYS A 82 -8.55 -7.48 20.33
CA CYS A 82 -8.92 -8.11 21.60
C CYS A 82 -8.12 -7.59 22.80
N ASP A 83 -6.82 -7.41 22.63
CA ASP A 83 -5.90 -7.07 23.72
C ASP A 83 -5.74 -5.54 23.89
N GLY A 84 -6.13 -4.74 22.89
CA GLY A 84 -6.04 -3.28 22.95
C GLY A 84 -4.63 -2.80 23.32
N ASP A 85 -4.54 -1.96 24.36
CA ASP A 85 -3.25 -1.40 24.83
C ASP A 85 -2.31 -2.47 25.43
N ALA A 86 -2.81 -3.67 25.76
CA ALA A 86 -2.00 -4.78 26.25
C ALA A 86 -1.37 -5.61 25.13
N PHE A 87 -1.73 -5.34 23.86
CA PHE A 87 -1.18 -6.06 22.71
C PHE A 87 0.34 -5.92 22.63
N LYS A 88 1.01 -7.05 22.42
CA LYS A 88 2.45 -7.11 22.14
C LYS A 88 2.68 -7.77 20.81
N GLU A 89 3.52 -7.16 19.98
CA GLU A 89 3.92 -7.74 18.71
C GLU A 89 4.59 -9.10 18.94
N PRO A 90 4.12 -10.19 18.31
CA PRO A 90 4.74 -11.48 18.47
C PRO A 90 6.16 -11.50 17.91
N SER A 91 7.10 -12.04 18.68
CA SER A 91 8.47 -12.28 18.23
C SER A 91 8.65 -13.78 17.95
N PHE A 92 9.23 -14.11 16.82
CA PHE A 92 9.50 -15.48 16.41
C PHE A 92 11.02 -15.72 16.39
N GLU A 93 11.48 -16.79 17.03
CA GLU A 93 12.85 -17.26 16.88
C GLU A 93 12.98 -18.07 15.58
N GLU A 94 14.04 -17.85 14.82
CA GLU A 94 14.22 -18.36 13.44
C GLU A 94 14.24 -19.90 13.31
N GLU A 95 14.40 -20.63 14.41
CA GLU A 95 14.66 -22.08 14.38
C GLU A 95 13.41 -22.97 14.26
N ASN A 96 12.19 -22.44 14.43
CA ASN A 96 10.98 -23.27 14.47
C ASN A 96 10.00 -22.94 13.34
N LYS A 97 9.95 -23.80 12.32
CA LYS A 97 9.09 -23.63 11.12
C LYS A 97 7.58 -23.63 11.40
N ASN A 98 7.13 -24.15 12.54
CA ASN A 98 5.72 -24.28 12.90
C ASN A 98 5.20 -23.13 13.77
N VAL A 99 6.07 -22.24 14.24
CA VAL A 99 5.69 -21.18 15.21
C VAL A 99 4.60 -20.26 14.66
N VAL A 100 4.65 -19.91 13.38
CA VAL A 100 3.62 -19.07 12.76
C VAL A 100 2.28 -19.80 12.69
N SER A 101 2.26 -21.06 12.30
CA SER A 101 1.03 -21.87 12.25
C SER A 101 0.40 -22.05 13.63
N ASP A 102 1.22 -22.30 14.65
CA ASP A 102 0.75 -22.44 16.03
C ASP A 102 0.23 -21.11 16.57
N TYR A 103 0.92 -20.00 16.28
CA TYR A 103 0.43 -18.67 16.64
C TYR A 103 -0.94 -18.39 16.00
N VAL A 104 -1.10 -18.65 14.71
CA VAL A 104 -2.35 -18.43 13.98
C VAL A 104 -3.50 -19.23 14.61
N LYS A 105 -3.29 -20.52 14.84
CA LYS A 105 -4.32 -21.40 15.44
C LYS A 105 -4.74 -20.95 16.85
N ASN A 106 -3.79 -20.51 17.67
CA ASN A 106 -4.06 -20.09 19.04
C ASN A 106 -4.60 -18.65 19.15
N SER A 107 -4.48 -17.85 18.09
CA SER A 107 -4.86 -16.45 18.12
C SER A 107 -6.18 -16.15 17.44
N LEU A 108 -6.60 -16.96 16.48
CA LEU A 108 -7.88 -16.78 15.79
C LEU A 108 -9.06 -17.21 16.68
N PRO A 109 -10.27 -16.62 16.48
CA PRO A 109 -11.47 -17.08 17.17
C PRO A 109 -11.75 -18.55 16.86
N GLU A 110 -12.04 -19.35 17.87
CA GLU A 110 -12.38 -20.78 17.74
C GLU A 110 -13.54 -20.98 16.75
N GLU A 111 -14.56 -20.12 16.84
CA GLU A 111 -15.71 -20.12 15.93
C GLU A 111 -15.30 -20.00 14.46
N LEU A 112 -14.28 -19.19 14.13
CA LEU A 112 -13.77 -19.04 12.76
C LEU A 112 -13.08 -20.33 12.29
N VAL A 113 -12.24 -20.91 13.14
CA VAL A 113 -11.46 -22.11 12.83
C VAL A 113 -12.37 -23.32 12.62
N GLU A 114 -13.38 -23.49 13.46
CA GLU A 114 -14.34 -24.60 13.37
C GLU A 114 -15.33 -24.45 12.19
N SER A 115 -15.64 -23.21 11.78
CA SER A 115 -16.65 -22.93 10.76
C SER A 115 -16.09 -22.89 9.32
N VAL A 116 -14.82 -23.19 9.08
CA VAL A 116 -14.16 -23.08 7.77
C VAL A 116 -14.99 -23.73 6.65
N LYS A 117 -15.40 -24.97 6.82
CA LYS A 117 -16.20 -25.70 5.81
C LYS A 117 -17.58 -25.07 5.56
N VAL A 118 -18.24 -24.64 6.62
CA VAL A 118 -19.56 -24.00 6.52
C VAL A 118 -19.45 -22.65 5.80
N LEU A 119 -18.41 -21.88 6.13
CA LEU A 119 -18.19 -20.55 5.54
C LEU A 119 -17.93 -20.62 4.03
N THR A 120 -17.25 -21.66 3.54
CA THR A 120 -17.01 -21.81 2.10
C THR A 120 -18.25 -22.16 1.28
N GLU A 121 -19.29 -22.67 1.90
CA GLU A 121 -20.57 -22.99 1.24
C GLU A 121 -21.53 -21.80 1.19
N LEU A 122 -21.23 -20.72 1.92
CA LEU A 122 -22.11 -19.54 2.00
C LEU A 122 -21.93 -18.62 0.79
N PRO A 123 -22.98 -17.89 0.40
CA PRO A 123 -22.85 -16.75 -0.51
C PRO A 123 -21.80 -15.76 0.01
N ILE A 124 -21.01 -15.17 -0.89
CA ILE A 124 -19.87 -14.31 -0.53
C ILE A 124 -20.25 -13.18 0.44
N VAL A 125 -21.41 -12.58 0.28
CA VAL A 125 -21.91 -11.50 1.16
C VAL A 125 -22.12 -12.02 2.58
N GLU A 126 -22.77 -13.18 2.72
CA GLU A 126 -23.03 -13.78 4.03
C GLU A 126 -21.72 -14.25 4.70
N MET A 127 -20.82 -14.85 3.93
CA MET A 127 -19.49 -15.22 4.38
C MET A 127 -18.75 -14.00 4.95
N VAL A 128 -18.70 -12.88 4.21
CA VAL A 128 -18.04 -11.64 4.64
C VAL A 128 -18.66 -11.10 5.93
N LEU A 129 -20.00 -11.07 6.03
CA LEU A 129 -20.68 -10.59 7.22
C LEU A 129 -20.41 -11.46 8.46
N ARG A 130 -20.38 -12.79 8.31
CA ARG A 130 -20.05 -13.72 9.40
C ARG A 130 -18.59 -13.56 9.85
N ILE A 131 -17.65 -13.54 8.90
CA ILE A 131 -16.23 -13.29 9.18
C ILE A 131 -16.06 -11.95 9.93
N SER A 132 -16.71 -10.90 9.47
CA SER A 132 -16.60 -9.57 10.10
C SER A 132 -17.10 -9.56 11.54
N ARG A 133 -18.13 -10.36 11.85
CA ARG A 133 -18.65 -10.53 13.22
C ARG A 133 -17.66 -11.31 14.09
N MET A 134 -17.17 -12.46 13.61
CA MET A 134 -16.21 -13.30 14.33
C MET A 134 -14.91 -12.55 14.64
N LEU A 135 -14.45 -11.74 13.71
CA LEU A 135 -13.22 -10.92 13.84
C LEU A 135 -13.45 -9.56 14.55
N ARG A 136 -14.66 -9.28 15.03
CA ARG A 136 -15.01 -8.05 15.75
C ARG A 136 -14.74 -6.76 14.94
N VAL A 137 -14.80 -6.83 13.60
CA VAL A 137 -14.55 -5.70 12.70
C VAL A 137 -15.48 -4.52 13.00
N PHE A 138 -16.71 -4.78 13.47
CA PHE A 138 -17.68 -3.75 13.85
C PHE A 138 -17.24 -2.87 15.03
N GLU A 139 -16.24 -3.28 15.81
CA GLU A 139 -15.69 -2.48 16.89
C GLU A 139 -14.69 -1.44 16.41
N MET A 140 -14.19 -1.59 15.18
CA MET A 140 -13.28 -0.66 14.53
C MET A 140 -14.04 0.56 13.98
N LYS A 141 -14.47 1.47 14.86
CA LYS A 141 -15.35 2.61 14.50
C LYS A 141 -14.75 3.50 13.39
N GLU A 142 -13.44 3.68 13.37
CA GLU A 142 -12.75 4.50 12.36
C GLU A 142 -12.76 3.85 10.98
N GLU A 143 -12.91 2.52 10.92
CA GLU A 143 -12.95 1.73 9.70
C GLU A 143 -14.38 1.49 9.15
N SER A 144 -15.42 1.98 9.86
CA SER A 144 -16.81 1.68 9.54
C SER A 144 -17.21 2.08 8.11
N GLN A 145 -16.73 3.23 7.63
CA GLN A 145 -17.03 3.71 6.30
C GLN A 145 -16.37 2.85 5.21
N TYR A 146 -15.15 2.38 5.44
CA TYR A 146 -14.47 1.42 4.56
C TYR A 146 -15.21 0.09 4.51
N PHE A 147 -15.64 -0.39 5.66
CA PHE A 147 -16.41 -1.63 5.76
C PHE A 147 -17.73 -1.55 4.98
N LEU A 148 -18.51 -0.48 5.15
CA LEU A 148 -19.76 -0.30 4.42
C LEU A 148 -19.53 -0.24 2.90
N THR A 149 -18.55 0.55 2.44
CA THR A 149 -18.21 0.63 1.02
C THR A 149 -17.74 -0.71 0.47
N PHE A 150 -17.02 -1.48 1.29
CA PHE A 150 -16.61 -2.85 0.92
C PHE A 150 -17.82 -3.79 0.79
N ILE A 151 -18.79 -3.72 1.69
CA ILE A 151 -20.04 -4.49 1.58
C ILE A 151 -20.81 -4.13 0.31
N ASP A 152 -20.89 -2.85 -0.05
CA ASP A 152 -21.54 -2.41 -1.29
C ASP A 152 -20.81 -2.99 -2.52
N TYR A 153 -19.47 -2.98 -2.51
CA TYR A 153 -18.67 -3.62 -3.56
C TYR A 153 -18.94 -5.13 -3.66
N ILE A 154 -18.94 -5.86 -2.53
CA ILE A 154 -19.23 -7.31 -2.49
C ILE A 154 -20.63 -7.61 -2.99
N ASN A 155 -21.63 -6.82 -2.62
CA ASN A 155 -23.00 -6.96 -3.11
C ASN A 155 -23.06 -6.78 -4.64
N ALA A 156 -22.46 -5.72 -5.17
CA ALA A 156 -22.41 -5.48 -6.61
C ALA A 156 -21.63 -6.58 -7.35
N TYR A 157 -20.54 -7.10 -6.77
CA TYR A 157 -19.79 -8.21 -7.31
C TYR A 157 -20.60 -9.50 -7.38
N SER A 158 -21.32 -9.84 -6.31
CA SER A 158 -22.14 -11.06 -6.21
C SER A 158 -23.29 -11.11 -7.22
N GLN A 159 -23.81 -9.94 -7.60
CA GLN A 159 -24.89 -9.83 -8.60
C GLN A 159 -24.40 -10.09 -10.04
N ARG A 160 -23.09 -9.89 -10.30
CA ARG A 160 -22.50 -9.99 -11.65
C ARG A 160 -21.72 -11.27 -11.89
N ASN A 161 -21.28 -11.92 -10.84
CA ASN A 161 -20.37 -13.05 -10.90
C ASN A 161 -20.96 -14.26 -10.16
N SER A 162 -20.70 -15.45 -10.70
CA SER A 162 -20.94 -16.70 -9.96
C SER A 162 -19.97 -16.82 -8.80
N TYR A 163 -20.39 -17.56 -7.77
CA TYR A 163 -19.58 -17.78 -6.59
C TYR A 163 -18.33 -18.61 -6.90
N ASP A 164 -17.18 -17.96 -6.91
CA ASP A 164 -15.85 -18.58 -7.02
C ASP A 164 -14.84 -17.69 -6.27
N LEU A 165 -14.36 -18.18 -5.13
CA LEU A 165 -13.41 -17.45 -4.29
C LEU A 165 -12.09 -17.18 -4.99
N LYS A 166 -11.57 -18.14 -5.77
CA LYS A 166 -10.32 -17.95 -6.50
C LYS A 166 -10.41 -16.82 -7.52
N ARG A 167 -11.52 -16.80 -8.25
CA ARG A 167 -11.79 -15.70 -9.19
C ARG A 167 -11.99 -14.38 -8.46
N PHE A 168 -12.71 -14.39 -7.33
CA PHE A 168 -12.90 -13.20 -6.53
C PHE A 168 -11.56 -12.59 -6.07
N PHE A 169 -10.61 -13.39 -5.60
CA PHE A 169 -9.30 -12.87 -5.19
C PHE A 169 -8.54 -12.23 -6.36
N TYR A 170 -8.56 -12.85 -7.54
CA TYR A 170 -7.96 -12.27 -8.72
C TYR A 170 -8.61 -10.92 -9.10
N ASP A 171 -9.94 -10.89 -9.15
CA ASP A 171 -10.70 -9.68 -9.49
C ASP A 171 -10.51 -8.59 -8.42
N TRP A 172 -10.39 -8.98 -7.13
CA TRP A 172 -10.10 -8.06 -6.03
C TRP A 172 -8.71 -7.42 -6.17
N ASP A 173 -7.69 -8.18 -6.50
CA ASP A 173 -6.33 -7.66 -6.67
C ASP A 173 -6.24 -6.67 -7.85
N VAL A 174 -7.11 -6.82 -8.87
CA VAL A 174 -7.14 -5.95 -10.07
C VAL A 174 -8.11 -4.79 -9.95
N GLU A 175 -9.33 -5.03 -9.46
CA GLU A 175 -10.43 -4.05 -9.41
C GLU A 175 -10.68 -3.50 -8.02
N GLY A 176 -10.51 -4.31 -6.97
CA GLY A 176 -10.64 -3.87 -5.58
C GLY A 176 -9.61 -2.82 -5.21
N ALA A 177 -8.41 -2.91 -5.79
CA ALA A 177 -7.37 -1.90 -5.65
C ALA A 177 -7.76 -0.51 -6.19
N LYS A 178 -8.81 -0.41 -6.99
CA LYS A 178 -9.33 0.85 -7.56
C LYS A 178 -10.52 1.41 -6.78
N GLN A 179 -11.07 0.64 -5.84
CA GLN A 179 -12.22 1.06 -5.04
C GLN A 179 -11.78 2.02 -3.94
N TYR A 180 -12.54 3.09 -3.76
CA TYR A 180 -12.30 4.09 -2.73
C TYR A 180 -13.62 4.59 -2.14
N ILE A 181 -13.55 5.12 -0.92
CA ILE A 181 -14.70 5.79 -0.33
C ILE A 181 -14.94 7.10 -1.09
N ALA A 182 -16.15 7.27 -1.60
CA ALA A 182 -16.54 8.54 -2.19
C ALA A 182 -16.52 9.62 -1.10
N THR A 183 -15.62 10.57 -1.22
CA THR A 183 -15.59 11.75 -0.34
C THR A 183 -16.35 12.89 -1.01
N GLU A 184 -17.13 13.65 -0.24
CA GLU A 184 -17.87 14.83 -0.72
C GLU A 184 -16.94 16.01 -1.12
N ALA A 185 -15.70 15.76 -1.43
CA ALA A 185 -14.66 16.77 -1.58
C ALA A 185 -14.40 17.15 -3.05
N ASP A 186 -15.45 17.26 -3.88
CA ASP A 186 -15.30 17.76 -5.26
C ASP A 186 -14.67 19.17 -5.34
N ASN A 187 -14.68 19.93 -4.23
CA ASN A 187 -14.12 21.28 -4.14
C ASN A 187 -12.92 21.37 -3.18
N GLY A 188 -12.23 20.28 -2.89
CA GLY A 188 -11.07 20.26 -2.00
C GLY A 188 -9.73 20.41 -2.72
N ILE A 189 -8.66 20.70 -1.95
CA ILE A 189 -7.28 20.64 -2.44
C ILE A 189 -6.97 19.18 -2.80
N LYS A 190 -6.52 18.95 -4.01
CA LYS A 190 -6.17 17.59 -4.49
C LYS A 190 -4.84 17.15 -3.90
N VAL A 191 -4.82 16.00 -3.24
CA VAL A 191 -3.57 15.40 -2.73
C VAL A 191 -3.33 14.08 -3.46
N MET A 192 -2.22 13.99 -4.18
CA MET A 192 -1.91 12.82 -4.99
C MET A 192 -0.41 12.63 -5.19
N THR A 193 -0.02 11.47 -5.71
CA THR A 193 1.38 11.24 -6.08
C THR A 193 1.74 11.97 -7.37
N ILE A 194 3.04 12.31 -7.52
CA ILE A 194 3.59 12.96 -8.73
C ILE A 194 3.28 12.14 -9.98
N HIS A 195 3.33 10.81 -9.90
CA HIS A 195 3.02 9.94 -11.04
C HIS A 195 1.57 10.09 -11.52
N LYS A 196 0.62 10.22 -10.60
CA LYS A 196 -0.81 10.40 -10.93
C LYS A 196 -1.13 11.82 -11.41
N ALA A 197 -0.30 12.79 -11.04
CA ALA A 197 -0.42 14.15 -11.54
C ALA A 197 0.07 14.32 -12.99
N LYS A 198 0.65 13.28 -13.59
CA LYS A 198 1.10 13.34 -15.00
C LYS A 198 -0.07 13.62 -15.94
N GLY A 199 0.04 14.69 -16.72
CA GLY A 199 -1.03 15.14 -17.64
C GLY A 199 -2.07 16.07 -17.00
N LEU A 200 -2.04 16.28 -15.67
CA LEU A 200 -2.89 17.26 -15.00
C LEU A 200 -2.13 18.59 -14.83
N GLU A 201 -2.88 19.66 -14.62
CA GLU A 201 -2.33 21.00 -14.37
C GLU A 201 -3.17 21.69 -13.28
N PHE A 202 -2.51 22.46 -12.41
CA PHE A 202 -3.14 23.16 -11.30
C PHE A 202 -2.65 24.60 -11.23
N HIS A 203 -3.51 25.51 -10.79
CA HIS A 203 -3.10 26.90 -10.57
C HIS A 203 -1.94 26.99 -9.57
N THR A 204 -2.06 26.27 -8.45
CA THR A 204 -1.07 26.26 -7.37
C THR A 204 -0.69 24.84 -6.99
N VAL A 205 0.59 24.55 -6.92
CA VAL A 205 1.13 23.25 -6.52
C VAL A 205 2.02 23.38 -5.30
N PHE A 206 1.83 22.48 -4.33
CA PHE A 206 2.67 22.32 -3.15
C PHE A 206 3.40 20.98 -3.22
N ILE A 207 4.71 20.96 -2.95
CA ILE A 207 5.53 19.75 -2.85
C ILE A 207 6.22 19.76 -1.48
N PRO A 208 5.57 19.17 -0.44
CA PRO A 208 6.04 19.31 0.95
C PRO A 208 7.24 18.43 1.30
N TYR A 209 7.52 17.36 0.53
CA TYR A 209 8.59 16.39 0.82
C TYR A 209 9.56 16.27 -0.36
N CYS A 210 10.18 17.39 -0.78
CA CYS A 210 11.10 17.41 -1.91
C CYS A 210 12.55 17.13 -1.47
N ASP A 211 12.76 16.05 -0.70
CA ASP A 211 14.07 15.70 -0.12
C ASP A 211 14.43 14.21 -0.26
N TRP A 212 13.82 13.52 -1.20
CA TRP A 212 14.11 12.10 -1.45
C TRP A 212 15.50 11.89 -2.05
N LYS A 213 16.04 10.69 -1.89
CA LYS A 213 17.33 10.31 -2.45
C LYS A 213 17.24 10.17 -3.97
N LEU A 214 18.26 10.63 -4.68
CA LEU A 214 18.38 10.49 -6.14
C LEU A 214 18.61 9.02 -6.52
N VAL A 215 19.50 8.35 -5.81
CA VAL A 215 19.80 6.93 -6.01
C VAL A 215 19.27 6.15 -4.79
N PRO A 216 18.39 5.18 -4.97
CA PRO A 216 17.93 4.34 -3.87
C PRO A 216 19.07 3.44 -3.39
N THR A 217 19.22 3.33 -2.07
CA THR A 217 20.32 2.58 -1.45
C THR A 217 19.89 1.27 -0.79
N ASN A 218 18.60 0.97 -0.73
CA ASN A 218 18.10 -0.17 0.05
C ASN A 218 17.12 -1.03 -0.78
N ASN A 219 17.38 -2.34 -0.80
CA ASN A 219 16.49 -3.40 -1.31
C ASN A 219 16.06 -3.30 -2.79
N ALA A 220 16.59 -2.36 -3.56
CA ALA A 220 16.41 -2.35 -5.00
C ALA A 220 17.22 -3.50 -5.63
N LYS A 221 16.72 -4.05 -6.73
CA LYS A 221 17.41 -5.06 -7.52
C LYS A 221 17.58 -4.54 -8.93
N MET A 222 18.76 -4.77 -9.48
CA MET A 222 19.07 -4.54 -10.88
C MET A 222 19.08 -5.88 -11.63
N TRP A 223 18.70 -5.86 -12.88
CA TRP A 223 18.71 -7.04 -13.74
C TRP A 223 19.98 -7.06 -14.57
N CYS A 224 20.83 -8.04 -14.30
CA CYS A 224 22.14 -8.16 -14.93
C CYS A 224 22.22 -9.38 -15.82
N THR A 225 23.01 -9.30 -16.88
CA THR A 225 23.37 -10.48 -17.68
C THR A 225 24.34 -11.33 -16.87
N PRO A 226 24.05 -12.60 -16.62
CA PRO A 226 24.93 -13.45 -15.84
C PRO A 226 26.25 -13.71 -16.57
N HIS A 227 27.34 -13.90 -15.80
CA HIS A 227 28.65 -14.22 -16.31
C HIS A 227 29.02 -15.68 -15.94
N GLY A 228 29.50 -16.45 -16.93
CA GLY A 228 30.00 -17.83 -16.78
C GLY A 228 29.09 -18.88 -17.43
N GLU A 229 29.76 -19.96 -17.91
CA GLU A 229 29.09 -21.04 -18.67
C GLU A 229 27.98 -21.76 -17.92
N ILE A 230 28.02 -21.73 -16.58
CA ILE A 230 26.99 -22.34 -15.71
C ILE A 230 25.61 -21.68 -15.88
N TYR A 231 25.58 -20.43 -16.35
CA TYR A 231 24.37 -19.64 -16.52
C TYR A 231 23.91 -19.51 -17.96
N ASP A 232 24.50 -20.32 -18.87
CA ASP A 232 24.11 -20.35 -20.27
C ASP A 232 22.62 -20.66 -20.41
N GLY A 233 21.92 -19.81 -21.17
CA GLY A 233 20.47 -19.91 -21.35
C GLY A 233 19.63 -19.11 -20.35
N ILE A 234 20.25 -18.48 -19.33
CA ILE A 234 19.57 -17.53 -18.43
C ILE A 234 19.82 -16.11 -18.93
N PRO A 235 18.80 -15.40 -19.43
CA PRO A 235 19.02 -14.08 -20.04
C PRO A 235 19.35 -12.99 -19.02
N LEU A 236 18.73 -13.02 -17.83
CA LEU A 236 18.92 -12.01 -16.78
C LEU A 236 18.82 -12.62 -15.38
N VAL A 237 19.62 -12.12 -14.46
CA VAL A 237 19.55 -12.46 -13.02
C VAL A 237 19.35 -11.22 -12.17
N PRO A 238 18.55 -11.31 -11.08
CA PRO A 238 18.36 -10.20 -10.16
C PRO A 238 19.55 -10.09 -9.20
N VAL A 239 20.28 -8.99 -9.28
CA VAL A 239 21.40 -8.66 -8.39
C VAL A 239 20.99 -7.51 -7.47
N SER A 240 21.39 -7.55 -6.20
CA SER A 240 21.08 -6.47 -5.27
C SER A 240 21.78 -5.17 -5.67
N PHE A 241 21.01 -4.09 -5.82
CA PHE A 241 21.51 -2.77 -6.14
C PHE A 241 22.07 -2.11 -4.87
N VAL A 242 23.31 -2.40 -4.57
CA VAL A 242 24.04 -1.90 -3.39
C VAL A 242 25.42 -1.38 -3.81
N LYS A 243 25.94 -0.40 -3.06
CA LYS A 243 27.24 0.22 -3.39
C LYS A 243 28.39 -0.79 -3.57
N LYS A 244 28.33 -1.92 -2.86
CA LYS A 244 29.29 -3.02 -3.03
C LYS A 244 29.34 -3.60 -4.45
N ALA A 245 28.29 -3.41 -5.25
CA ALA A 245 28.27 -3.90 -6.62
C ALA A 245 29.23 -3.12 -7.56
N GLU A 246 29.67 -1.91 -7.18
CA GLU A 246 30.72 -1.15 -7.88
C GLU A 246 32.07 -1.89 -7.93
N GLU A 247 32.32 -2.79 -6.96
CA GLU A 247 33.56 -3.57 -6.84
C GLU A 247 33.40 -5.01 -7.36
N SER A 248 32.30 -5.31 -8.03
CA SER A 248 31.95 -6.66 -8.51
C SER A 248 32.04 -6.76 -10.04
N ILE A 249 31.81 -7.97 -10.56
CA ILE A 249 31.71 -8.23 -12.00
C ILE A 249 30.55 -7.49 -12.66
N TYR A 250 29.63 -6.89 -11.86
CA TYR A 250 28.47 -6.13 -12.29
C TYR A 250 28.66 -4.61 -12.15
N ASP A 251 29.89 -4.12 -12.11
CA ASP A 251 30.24 -2.71 -11.97
C ASP A 251 29.56 -1.83 -13.05
N LYS A 252 29.57 -2.30 -14.30
CA LYS A 252 28.96 -1.59 -15.43
C LYS A 252 27.44 -1.58 -15.37
N ASP A 253 26.84 -2.69 -14.98
CA ASP A 253 25.39 -2.77 -14.79
C ASP A 253 24.96 -1.86 -13.65
N TYR A 254 25.72 -1.83 -12.55
CA TYR A 254 25.47 -0.93 -11.42
C TYR A 254 25.57 0.54 -11.83
N ALA A 255 26.61 0.92 -12.55
CA ALA A 255 26.80 2.31 -13.01
C ALA A 255 25.68 2.75 -13.95
N LYS A 256 25.25 1.88 -14.86
CA LYS A 256 24.12 2.13 -15.76
C LYS A 256 22.83 2.30 -14.98
N GLU A 257 22.49 1.37 -14.11
CA GLU A 257 21.26 1.43 -13.29
C GLU A 257 21.23 2.68 -12.41
N ALA A 258 22.38 3.05 -11.79
CA ALA A 258 22.50 4.26 -11.00
C ALA A 258 22.20 5.51 -11.83
N PHE A 259 22.74 5.58 -13.04
CA PHE A 259 22.47 6.69 -13.96
C PHE A 259 20.99 6.74 -14.41
N ASP A 260 20.43 5.58 -14.78
CA ASP A 260 19.03 5.50 -15.23
C ASP A 260 18.08 5.93 -14.09
N VAL A 261 18.32 5.49 -12.85
CA VAL A 261 17.54 5.90 -11.66
C VAL A 261 17.69 7.41 -11.37
N GLU A 262 18.88 7.98 -11.55
CA GLU A 262 19.09 9.43 -11.38
C GLU A 262 18.29 10.21 -12.42
N VAL A 263 18.34 9.82 -13.69
CA VAL A 263 17.55 10.40 -14.77
C VAL A 263 16.06 10.32 -14.49
N ASP A 264 15.57 9.18 -14.01
CA ASP A 264 14.16 9.01 -13.65
C ASP A 264 13.72 9.94 -12.50
N ASN A 265 14.58 10.13 -11.50
CA ASN A 265 14.29 11.06 -10.40
C ASN A 265 14.28 12.52 -10.88
N ILE A 266 15.14 12.90 -11.82
CA ILE A 266 15.14 14.24 -12.43
C ILE A 266 13.86 14.42 -13.28
N ASN A 267 13.49 13.43 -14.07
CA ASN A 267 12.25 13.44 -14.84
C ASN A 267 11.02 13.57 -13.93
N MET A 268 11.03 12.92 -12.78
CA MET A 268 9.97 13.03 -11.78
C MET A 268 9.85 14.46 -11.23
N LEU A 269 10.98 15.11 -10.93
CA LEU A 269 11.02 16.53 -10.54
C LEU A 269 10.47 17.42 -11.65
N TYR A 270 10.89 17.21 -12.89
CA TYR A 270 10.38 17.95 -14.03
C TYR A 270 8.85 17.81 -14.14
N VAL A 271 8.33 16.58 -14.01
CA VAL A 271 6.88 16.36 -13.99
C VAL A 271 6.23 17.12 -12.85
N ALA A 272 6.75 17.04 -11.63
CA ALA A 272 6.17 17.69 -10.46
C ALA A 272 6.13 19.23 -10.63
N PHE A 273 7.22 19.82 -11.06
CA PHE A 273 7.35 21.28 -11.19
C PHE A 273 6.51 21.86 -12.33
N THR A 274 6.37 21.11 -13.42
CA THR A 274 5.55 21.54 -14.57
C THR A 274 4.05 21.37 -14.35
N ARG A 275 3.59 20.88 -13.20
CA ARG A 275 2.14 20.82 -12.88
C ARG A 275 1.58 22.16 -12.45
N ALA A 276 2.42 23.08 -12.00
CA ALA A 276 2.02 24.40 -11.57
C ALA A 276 1.88 25.35 -12.76
N LYS A 277 0.70 25.98 -12.91
CA LYS A 277 0.46 27.03 -13.90
C LYS A 277 0.97 28.39 -13.44
N VAL A 278 0.81 28.71 -12.15
CA VAL A 278 1.09 30.04 -11.62
C VAL A 278 2.01 29.97 -10.41
N ASN A 279 1.66 29.18 -9.37
CA ASN A 279 2.42 29.14 -8.13
C ASN A 279 2.96 27.76 -7.87
N LEU A 280 4.23 27.68 -7.52
CA LEU A 280 4.90 26.46 -7.08
C LEU A 280 5.55 26.69 -5.72
N PHE A 281 5.14 25.90 -4.71
CA PHE A 281 5.73 25.89 -3.37
C PHE A 281 6.44 24.56 -3.16
N VAL A 282 7.76 24.65 -2.95
CA VAL A 282 8.58 23.46 -2.72
C VAL A 282 9.17 23.54 -1.31
N GLN A 283 8.94 22.52 -0.51
CA GLN A 283 9.48 22.40 0.84
C GLN A 283 10.39 21.18 0.92
N TYR A 284 11.52 21.35 1.59
CA TYR A 284 12.48 20.28 1.85
C TYR A 284 13.10 20.46 3.23
N ALA A 285 13.59 19.36 3.81
CA ALA A 285 14.32 19.40 5.05
C ALA A 285 15.76 19.86 4.81
N GLU A 286 16.21 20.90 5.51
CA GLU A 286 17.61 21.32 5.45
C GLU A 286 18.49 20.28 6.12
N ARG A 287 19.46 19.72 5.38
CA ARG A 287 20.41 18.74 5.88
C ARG A 287 21.79 19.38 6.05
N LYS A 288 22.44 19.10 7.19
CA LYS A 288 23.79 19.62 7.50
C LYS A 288 24.90 19.04 6.60
N LYS A 289 24.63 17.92 5.91
CA LYS A 289 25.58 17.31 4.94
C LYS A 289 24.98 17.36 3.55
N ILE A 290 25.73 17.90 2.60
CA ILE A 290 25.48 17.77 1.18
C ILE A 290 25.62 16.30 0.86
N GLY A 291 24.61 15.68 0.31
CA GLY A 291 24.55 14.26 -0.04
C GLY A 291 23.72 14.05 -1.29
N ASP A 292 23.55 12.79 -1.68
CA ASP A 292 22.86 12.36 -2.89
C ASP A 292 21.33 12.56 -2.84
N THR A 293 20.91 13.77 -2.50
CA THR A 293 19.49 14.15 -2.41
C THR A 293 19.19 15.34 -3.33
N ILE A 294 17.94 15.46 -3.72
CA ILE A 294 17.49 16.53 -4.63
C ILE A 294 17.83 17.94 -4.13
N ASN A 295 17.76 18.17 -2.84
CA ASN A 295 18.11 19.47 -2.25
C ASN A 295 19.61 19.79 -2.26
N SER A 296 20.49 18.87 -2.64
CA SER A 296 21.91 19.10 -2.84
C SER A 296 22.27 19.54 -4.27
N MET A 297 21.31 19.45 -5.20
CA MET A 297 21.48 20.03 -6.54
C MET A 297 21.36 21.55 -6.46
N LYS A 298 22.48 22.25 -6.59
CA LYS A 298 22.55 23.72 -6.73
C LYS A 298 22.75 24.10 -8.18
#